data_8bbf6ae5269ecbbf01aec5a0b85e1b78
#
_entry.id   8bbf6ae5269ecbbf01aec5a0b85e1b78
#
_cell.length_a   1.000
_cell.length_b   1.000
_cell.length_c   1.000
_cell.angle_alpha   90.00
_cell.angle_beta   90.00
_cell.angle_gamma   90.00
#
_symmetry.space_group_name_H-M   'P 1'
#
loop_
_entity.id
_entity.type
_entity.pdbx_description
1 polymer ?
#
loop_
_entity_poly.entity_id
_entity_poly.type
_entity_poly.pdbx_seq_one_letter_code
_entity_poly.pdbx_strand_id
1 'polypeptide(L)'
;SLADRVIIGLSDRTDRAGATELAALLETLGRRAEIAETPPGVLHFKTGCGLIDENTILAVPELASCPQFAGLEVVLTPLGENPAANILRVRDTVLVGDRWRATRAMLTARGIDVRPLPTDQIARIDAGLSCMSLRW
;
A
#
# COMPACT_ATOMS: atom_id res chain seq x y z
N SER A 1 -1.53 7.26 -1.23
CA SER A 1 -2.53 8.31 -0.91
C SER A 1 -3.94 7.80 -1.19
N LEU A 2 -4.88 8.16 -0.37
CA LEU A 2 -6.31 8.05 -0.59
C LEU A 2 -6.80 9.30 -1.36
N ALA A 3 -8.02 9.27 -1.88
CA ALA A 3 -8.53 10.41 -2.66
C ALA A 3 -8.52 11.73 -1.86
N ASP A 4 -8.81 11.66 -0.56
CA ASP A 4 -8.97 12.82 0.34
C ASP A 4 -7.78 13.03 1.29
N ARG A 5 -6.88 12.06 1.43
CA ARG A 5 -5.81 12.10 2.43
C ARG A 5 -4.56 11.30 2.04
N VAL A 6 -3.46 11.63 2.69
CA VAL A 6 -2.18 10.92 2.61
C VAL A 6 -1.88 10.30 3.97
N ILE A 7 -1.63 9.00 4.02
CA ILE A 7 -1.17 8.33 5.24
C ILE A 7 0.36 8.29 5.22
N ILE A 8 0.98 8.78 6.27
CA ILE A 8 2.43 8.80 6.49
C ILE A 8 2.76 7.78 7.57
N GLY A 9 3.46 6.71 7.21
CA GLY A 9 3.85 5.66 8.16
C GLY A 9 5.12 6.00 8.90
N LEU A 10 5.07 5.93 10.24
CA LEU A 10 6.28 5.94 11.08
C LEU A 10 6.96 4.58 11.00
N SER A 11 8.28 4.58 10.95
CA SER A 11 9.10 3.37 10.92
C SER A 11 10.53 3.70 11.36
N ASP A 12 11.43 2.74 11.36
CA ASP A 12 12.87 2.99 11.60
C ASP A 12 13.49 3.97 10.57
N ARG A 13 12.81 4.21 9.46
CA ARG A 13 13.24 5.11 8.37
C ARG A 13 12.51 6.44 8.34
N THR A 14 11.50 6.63 9.16
CA THR A 14 10.67 7.85 9.21
C THR A 14 10.27 8.10 10.66
N ASP A 15 10.91 9.06 11.30
CA ASP A 15 10.57 9.47 12.65
C ASP A 15 9.37 10.43 12.67
N ARG A 16 8.88 10.73 13.88
CA ARG A 16 7.73 11.61 14.07
C ARG A 16 8.01 13.05 13.62
N ALA A 17 9.23 13.53 13.75
CA ALA A 17 9.60 14.88 13.34
C ALA A 17 9.50 15.03 11.83
N GLY A 18 10.11 14.12 11.06
CA GLY A 18 10.03 14.12 9.60
C GLY A 18 8.60 13.88 9.08
N ALA A 19 7.84 13.00 9.74
CA ALA A 19 6.43 12.78 9.38
C ALA A 19 5.58 14.04 9.60
N THR A 20 5.82 14.77 10.70
CA THR A 20 5.10 16.03 11.01
C THR A 20 5.46 17.13 10.01
N GLU A 21 6.72 17.26 9.65
CA GLU A 21 7.17 18.22 8.62
C GLU A 21 6.53 17.93 7.28
N LEU A 22 6.52 16.65 6.85
CA LEU A 22 5.85 16.25 5.61
C LEU A 22 4.34 16.53 5.66
N ALA A 23 3.68 16.26 6.78
CA ALA A 23 2.27 16.55 6.96
C ALA A 23 1.98 18.04 6.78
N ALA A 24 2.77 18.92 7.40
CA ALA A 24 2.63 20.36 7.26
C ALA A 24 2.82 20.82 5.79
N LEU A 25 3.79 20.25 5.07
CA LEU A 25 3.98 20.54 3.65
C LEU A 25 2.77 20.11 2.81
N LEU A 26 2.22 18.92 3.06
CA LEU A 26 1.04 18.41 2.36
C LEU A 26 -0.19 19.30 2.59
N GLU A 27 -0.36 19.83 3.80
CA GLU A 27 -1.44 20.78 4.12
C GLU A 27 -1.33 22.05 3.30
N THR A 28 -0.13 22.58 3.06
CA THR A 28 0.06 23.74 2.19
C THR A 28 -0.37 23.50 0.75
N LEU A 29 -0.38 22.21 0.33
CA LEU A 29 -0.85 21.76 -0.98
C LEU A 29 -2.33 21.35 -0.98
N GLY A 30 -3.06 21.64 0.10
CA GLY A 30 -4.47 21.28 0.26
C GLY A 30 -4.71 19.79 0.44
N ARG A 31 -3.70 19.02 0.88
CA ARG A 31 -3.80 17.58 1.16
C ARG A 31 -3.86 17.33 2.66
N ARG A 32 -4.90 16.66 3.11
CA ARG A 32 -4.98 16.18 4.48
C ARG A 32 -3.96 15.06 4.71
N ALA A 33 -3.20 15.12 5.79
CA ALA A 33 -2.23 14.10 6.16
C ALA A 33 -2.59 13.43 7.48
N GLU A 34 -2.38 12.13 7.59
CA GLU A 34 -2.55 11.35 8.81
C GLU A 34 -1.27 10.55 9.07
N ILE A 35 -0.78 10.59 10.30
CA ILE A 35 0.39 9.82 10.71
C ILE A 35 -0.08 8.50 11.30
N ALA A 36 0.50 7.39 10.83
CA ALA A 36 0.21 6.03 11.26
C ALA A 36 1.45 5.35 11.79
N GLU A 37 1.30 4.53 12.83
CA GLU A 37 2.36 3.63 13.27
C GLU A 37 2.47 2.45 12.27
N THR A 38 3.71 2.14 11.88
CA THR A 38 3.96 0.93 11.09
C THR A 38 4.20 -0.23 12.03
N PRO A 39 3.41 -1.31 11.98
CA PRO A 39 3.55 -2.42 12.90
C PRO A 39 4.87 -3.16 12.71
N PRO A 40 5.37 -3.85 13.76
CA PRO A 40 6.55 -4.69 13.66
C PRO A 40 6.43 -5.70 12.50
N GLY A 41 7.52 -5.91 11.78
CA GLY A 41 7.55 -6.82 10.63
C GLY A 41 7.17 -6.19 9.29
N VAL A 42 6.62 -4.97 9.30
CA VAL A 42 6.34 -4.18 8.08
C VAL A 42 7.42 -3.10 7.96
N LEU A 43 8.27 -3.21 6.96
CA LEU A 43 9.41 -2.28 6.78
C LEU A 43 8.96 -0.83 6.51
N HIS A 44 7.97 -0.67 5.64
CA HIS A 44 7.36 0.62 5.33
C HIS A 44 5.85 0.45 5.25
N PHE A 45 5.08 1.39 5.77
CA PHE A 45 3.62 1.34 5.73
C PHE A 45 3.08 1.02 4.33
N LYS A 46 3.60 1.71 3.29
CA LYS A 46 3.19 1.52 1.90
C LYS A 46 3.57 0.17 1.29
N THR A 47 4.46 -0.60 1.89
CA THR A 47 4.79 -1.95 1.41
C THR A 47 3.84 -3.00 1.97
N GLY A 48 3.17 -2.69 3.08
CA GLY A 48 2.18 -3.54 3.72
C GLY A 48 0.75 -3.34 3.23
N CYS A 49 0.51 -2.37 2.35
CA CYS A 49 -0.84 -2.13 1.83
C CYS A 49 -0.83 -1.42 0.48
N GLY A 50 -1.92 -1.58 -0.28
CA GLY A 50 -2.12 -0.88 -1.55
C GLY A 50 -3.60 -0.77 -1.91
N LEU A 51 -4.02 0.35 -2.50
CA LEU A 51 -5.40 0.52 -2.95
C LEU A 51 -5.71 -0.38 -4.13
N ILE A 52 -6.81 -1.12 -4.03
CA ILE A 52 -7.42 -1.90 -5.12
C ILE A 52 -8.31 -0.98 -5.95
N ASP A 53 -9.16 -0.23 -5.27
CA ASP A 53 -10.04 0.79 -5.83
C ASP A 53 -10.14 1.99 -4.86
N GLU A 54 -11.15 2.84 -5.02
CA GLU A 54 -11.30 4.04 -4.19
C GLU A 54 -11.76 3.73 -2.76
N ASN A 55 -12.41 2.58 -2.55
CA ASN A 55 -13.00 2.19 -1.29
C ASN A 55 -12.40 0.92 -0.68
N THR A 56 -11.46 0.28 -1.40
CA THR A 56 -10.92 -1.02 -1.02
C THR A 56 -9.39 -1.00 -0.98
N ILE A 57 -8.83 -1.53 0.10
CA ILE A 57 -7.38 -1.64 0.29
C ILE A 57 -6.99 -3.10 0.49
N LEU A 58 -5.96 -3.55 -0.22
CA LEU A 58 -5.26 -4.80 0.08
C LEU A 58 -4.24 -4.53 1.18
N ALA A 59 -4.23 -5.33 2.23
CA ALA A 59 -3.31 -5.15 3.34
C ALA A 59 -2.79 -6.48 3.87
N VAL A 60 -1.61 -6.43 4.49
CA VAL A 60 -1.10 -7.55 5.30
C VAL A 60 -1.92 -7.69 6.59
N PRO A 61 -2.01 -8.88 7.20
CA PRO A 61 -2.77 -9.11 8.43
C PRO A 61 -2.40 -8.15 9.57
N GLU A 62 -1.14 -7.74 9.65
CA GLU A 62 -0.62 -6.82 10.67
C GLU A 62 -1.26 -5.41 10.59
N LEU A 63 -1.80 -5.06 9.42
CA LEU A 63 -2.49 -3.79 9.18
C LEU A 63 -4.02 -3.91 9.16
N ALA A 64 -4.58 -5.10 9.40
CA ALA A 64 -6.03 -5.35 9.30
C ALA A 64 -6.89 -4.38 10.13
N SER A 65 -6.39 -3.99 11.30
CA SER A 65 -7.10 -3.10 12.25
C SER A 65 -6.53 -1.67 12.24
N CYS A 66 -5.85 -1.26 11.17
CA CYS A 66 -5.28 0.08 11.09
C CYS A 66 -6.39 1.15 11.13
N PRO A 67 -6.38 2.06 12.13
CA PRO A 67 -7.43 3.08 12.27
C PRO A 67 -7.56 3.98 11.03
N GLN A 68 -6.46 4.19 10.30
CA GLN A 68 -6.43 5.01 9.09
C GLN A 68 -7.17 4.36 7.91
N PHE A 69 -7.55 3.08 8.04
CA PHE A 69 -8.39 2.40 7.04
C PHE A 69 -9.89 2.52 7.32
N ALA A 70 -10.27 3.30 8.34
CA ALA A 70 -11.69 3.56 8.62
C ALA A 70 -12.42 4.07 7.37
N GLY A 71 -13.54 3.44 7.05
CA GLY A 71 -14.32 3.73 5.85
C GLY A 71 -13.91 2.99 4.59
N LEU A 72 -12.81 2.19 4.64
CA LEU A 72 -12.41 1.31 3.55
C LEU A 72 -12.79 -0.15 3.83
N GLU A 73 -13.06 -0.90 2.78
CA GLU A 73 -13.04 -2.36 2.83
C GLU A 73 -11.58 -2.83 2.89
N VAL A 74 -11.23 -3.59 3.91
CA VAL A 74 -9.89 -4.17 4.04
C VAL A 74 -9.91 -5.62 3.56
N VAL A 75 -9.18 -5.88 2.49
CA VAL A 75 -8.95 -7.22 1.94
C VAL A 75 -7.55 -7.67 2.38
N LEU A 76 -7.46 -8.84 2.99
CA LEU A 76 -6.16 -9.34 3.46
C LEU A 76 -5.45 -10.15 2.38
N THR A 77 -4.13 -10.06 2.38
CA THR A 77 -3.29 -10.92 1.53
C THR A 77 -3.50 -12.39 1.89
N PRO A 78 -3.50 -13.29 0.91
CA PRO A 78 -3.49 -14.73 1.17
C PRO A 78 -2.27 -15.16 2.00
N LEU A 79 -2.43 -16.23 2.75
CA LEU A 79 -1.36 -16.81 3.55
C LEU A 79 -0.11 -17.08 2.70
N GLY A 80 1.03 -16.60 3.16
CA GLY A 80 2.32 -16.73 2.48
C GLY A 80 2.56 -15.73 1.33
N GLU A 81 1.60 -14.83 1.05
CA GLU A 81 1.73 -13.82 0.00
C GLU A 81 1.72 -12.37 0.55
N ASN A 82 2.15 -12.14 1.79
CA ASN A 82 2.19 -10.79 2.38
C ASN A 82 2.89 -9.73 1.51
N PRO A 83 4.03 -10.02 0.84
CA PRO A 83 4.66 -9.04 -0.02
C PRO A 83 3.81 -8.64 -1.24
N ALA A 84 2.76 -9.41 -1.56
CA ALA A 84 1.80 -9.05 -2.60
C ALA A 84 0.95 -7.81 -2.25
N ALA A 85 0.91 -7.38 -0.99
CA ALA A 85 0.26 -6.12 -0.60
C ALA A 85 0.87 -4.89 -1.28
N ASN A 86 2.12 -5.00 -1.75
CA ASN A 86 2.80 -3.96 -2.53
C ASN A 86 2.32 -3.95 -3.99
N ILE A 87 1.03 -3.73 -4.17
CA ILE A 87 0.40 -3.53 -5.47
C ILE A 87 0.54 -2.07 -5.94
N LEU A 88 0.25 -1.84 -7.21
CA LEU A 88 0.17 -0.50 -7.77
C LEU A 88 -1.09 -0.37 -8.63
N ARG A 89 -2.03 0.44 -8.18
CA ARG A 89 -3.20 0.80 -8.98
C ARG A 89 -2.86 1.92 -9.96
N VAL A 90 -3.18 1.69 -11.23
CA VAL A 90 -3.08 2.69 -12.30
C VAL A 90 -4.44 2.76 -12.98
N ARG A 91 -5.18 3.82 -12.72
CA ARG A 91 -6.59 3.98 -13.11
C ARG A 91 -7.43 2.79 -12.58
N ASP A 92 -8.02 1.98 -13.46
CA ASP A 92 -8.88 0.84 -13.12
C ASP A 92 -8.11 -0.50 -13.11
N THR A 93 -6.81 -0.47 -13.41
CA THR A 93 -5.95 -1.66 -13.45
C THR A 93 -5.09 -1.74 -12.20
N VAL A 94 -5.00 -2.92 -11.60
CA VAL A 94 -4.11 -3.22 -10.47
C VAL A 94 -2.94 -4.06 -10.95
N LEU A 95 -1.72 -3.52 -10.80
CA LEU A 95 -0.48 -4.21 -11.09
C LEU A 95 -0.07 -5.03 -9.87
N VAL A 96 0.22 -6.30 -10.08
CA VAL A 96 0.63 -7.27 -9.03
C VAL A 96 1.86 -8.02 -9.50
N GLY A 97 2.77 -8.35 -8.60
CA GLY A 97 3.90 -9.23 -8.93
C GLY A 97 3.42 -10.58 -9.47
N ASP A 98 3.99 -11.04 -10.56
CA ASP A 98 3.56 -12.24 -11.30
C ASP A 98 3.65 -13.54 -10.49
N ARG A 99 4.53 -13.60 -9.50
CA ARG A 99 4.70 -14.72 -8.57
C ARG A 99 3.53 -14.91 -7.60
N TRP A 100 2.75 -13.86 -7.32
CA TRP A 100 1.67 -13.85 -6.32
C TRP A 100 0.36 -14.35 -6.91
N ARG A 101 0.27 -15.67 -7.09
CA ARG A 101 -0.83 -16.32 -7.81
C ARG A 101 -2.16 -16.28 -7.07
N ALA A 102 -2.14 -16.52 -5.75
CA ALA A 102 -3.36 -16.52 -4.94
C ALA A 102 -3.94 -15.11 -4.82
N THR A 103 -3.10 -14.10 -4.63
CA THR A 103 -3.52 -12.69 -4.62
C THR A 103 -4.14 -12.29 -5.95
N ARG A 104 -3.52 -12.62 -7.07
CA ARG A 104 -4.07 -12.32 -8.40
C ARG A 104 -5.42 -13.00 -8.62
N ALA A 105 -5.54 -14.29 -8.30
CA ALA A 105 -6.80 -15.03 -8.41
C ALA A 105 -7.91 -14.42 -7.56
N MET A 106 -7.59 -14.06 -6.32
CA MET A 106 -8.52 -13.42 -5.39
C MET A 106 -9.01 -12.07 -5.94
N LEU A 107 -8.12 -11.21 -6.42
CA LEU A 107 -8.49 -9.90 -6.97
C LEU A 107 -9.31 -10.05 -8.26
N THR A 108 -8.91 -10.97 -9.16
CA THR A 108 -9.66 -11.26 -10.38
C THR A 108 -11.08 -11.78 -10.08
N ALA A 109 -11.23 -12.65 -9.06
CA ALA A 109 -12.55 -13.14 -8.63
C ALA A 109 -13.46 -12.02 -8.07
N ARG A 110 -12.89 -10.91 -7.63
CA ARG A 110 -13.59 -9.69 -7.22
C ARG A 110 -13.92 -8.74 -8.39
N GLY A 111 -13.61 -9.13 -9.62
CA GLY A 111 -13.86 -8.33 -10.82
C GLY A 111 -12.82 -7.25 -11.11
N ILE A 112 -11.69 -7.27 -10.42
CA ILE A 112 -10.61 -6.30 -10.62
C ILE A 112 -9.81 -6.66 -11.90
N ASP A 113 -9.49 -5.67 -12.73
CA ASP A 113 -8.55 -5.85 -13.85
C ASP A 113 -7.13 -5.94 -13.27
N VAL A 114 -6.60 -7.15 -13.22
CA VAL A 114 -5.28 -7.46 -12.66
C VAL A 114 -4.27 -7.71 -13.76
N ARG A 115 -3.15 -6.99 -13.72
CA ARG A 115 -2.01 -7.18 -14.63
C ARG A 115 -0.78 -7.67 -13.88
N PRO A 116 -0.31 -8.89 -14.17
CA PRO A 116 0.92 -9.40 -13.59
C PRO A 116 2.14 -8.70 -14.19
N LEU A 117 3.12 -8.36 -13.34
CA LEU A 117 4.42 -7.86 -13.76
C LEU A 117 5.54 -8.70 -13.15
N PRO A 118 6.62 -9.00 -13.90
CA PRO A 118 7.81 -9.61 -13.34
C PRO A 118 8.45 -8.70 -12.30
N THR A 119 8.53 -9.16 -11.06
CA THR A 119 9.08 -8.38 -9.93
C THR A 119 10.31 -9.01 -9.31
N ASP A 120 10.83 -10.11 -9.84
CA ASP A 120 11.92 -10.87 -9.23
C ASP A 120 13.21 -10.03 -9.07
N GLN A 121 13.52 -9.17 -10.03
CA GLN A 121 14.74 -8.37 -9.97
C GLN A 121 14.62 -7.25 -8.94
N ILE A 122 13.49 -6.55 -8.88
CA ILE A 122 13.28 -5.49 -7.89
C ILE A 122 13.12 -6.05 -6.47
N ALA A 123 12.58 -7.26 -6.34
CA ALA A 123 12.49 -7.94 -5.05
C ALA A 123 13.86 -8.27 -4.44
N ARG A 124 14.91 -8.41 -5.26
CA ARG A 124 16.28 -8.68 -4.78
C ARG A 124 16.91 -7.48 -4.05
N ILE A 125 16.34 -6.30 -4.20
CA ILE A 125 16.75 -5.06 -3.51
C ILE A 125 15.66 -4.60 -2.53
N ASP A 126 14.85 -5.53 -2.03
CA ASP A 126 13.74 -5.28 -1.10
C ASP A 126 12.72 -4.25 -1.61
N ALA A 127 12.59 -4.11 -2.94
CA ALA A 127 11.66 -3.19 -3.56
C ALA A 127 10.44 -3.92 -4.13
N GLY A 128 9.36 -3.17 -4.31
CA GLY A 128 8.13 -3.61 -4.96
C GLY A 128 7.58 -2.54 -5.89
N LEU A 129 6.41 -2.78 -6.45
CA LEU A 129 5.81 -1.92 -7.49
C LEU A 129 5.60 -0.49 -6.99
N SER A 130 5.11 -0.30 -5.77
CA SER A 130 4.91 1.03 -5.20
C SER A 130 6.23 1.76 -4.91
N CYS A 131 7.33 1.02 -4.67
CA CYS A 131 8.65 1.59 -4.43
C CYS A 131 9.25 2.19 -5.70
N MET A 132 8.89 1.62 -6.86
CA MET A 132 9.38 2.02 -8.18
C MET A 132 8.46 3.04 -8.87
N SER A 133 7.51 3.64 -8.14
CA SER A 133 6.55 4.59 -8.69
C SER A 133 6.50 5.87 -7.88
N LEU A 134 6.33 6.99 -8.56
CA LEU A 134 5.96 8.28 -8.00
C LEU A 134 4.56 8.64 -8.48
N ARG A 135 3.71 9.13 -7.57
CA ARG A 135 2.32 9.51 -7.86
C ARG A 135 2.02 10.84 -7.18
N TRP A 136 1.49 11.76 -7.93
CA TRP A 136 1.05 13.09 -7.53
C TRP A 136 -0.31 13.45 -8.10
#